data_1653dc469f41db5f6c72d3c010c7f920
#
_entry.id   1653dc469f41db5f6c72d3c010c7f920
#
_cell.length_a   1.000
_cell.length_b   1.000
_cell.length_c   1.000
_cell.angle_alpha   90.00
_cell.angle_beta   90.00
_cell.angle_gamma   90.00
#
_symmetry.space_group_name_H-M   'P 1'
#
loop_
_entity.id
_entity.type
_entity.pdbx_description
1 polymer ?
#
loop_
_entity_poly.entity_id
_entity_poly.type
_entity_poly.pdbx_seq_one_letter_code
_entity_poly.pdbx_strand_id
1 'polypeptide(L)'
;LYKMFGSEDTPNLHFATQSMTLGGGLLDQLEAFLAHHPETRLMIVDTLQKIREIGSDKYNYANDYEIVGRFKAFSDKHNLCLLIVHHTRKMESEDSFDMISGTNGLLGAADGAFILQKKKRTDTNAVLSVVGRDQQDQELLLQFDHEKCVWKLIKAETEVWRMPPDPVLLSVSKLVTPLSPEWRGTPSELHAQLADVPLLTHVLTRHLNANADLLYNDYGILYKTRSEEHTS
;
A
#
# COMPACT_ATOMS: atom_id res chain seq x y z
N LEU A 1 23.38 -8.18 -7.14
CA LEU A 1 22.73 -8.75 -8.32
C LEU A 1 23.13 -10.22 -8.55
N TYR A 2 24.42 -10.57 -8.61
CA TYR A 2 24.86 -11.97 -8.80
C TYR A 2 24.22 -12.96 -7.82
N LYS A 3 24.02 -12.58 -6.54
CA LYS A 3 23.29 -13.42 -5.57
C LYS A 3 21.81 -13.58 -5.88
N MET A 4 21.19 -12.58 -6.54
CA MET A 4 19.76 -12.60 -6.87
C MET A 4 19.47 -13.41 -8.12
N PHE A 5 20.31 -13.28 -9.15
CA PHE A 5 20.05 -13.78 -10.50
C PHE A 5 21.05 -14.84 -10.97
N GLY A 6 22.04 -15.19 -10.14
CA GLY A 6 23.15 -16.04 -10.56
C GLY A 6 24.25 -15.24 -11.26
N SER A 7 25.16 -15.96 -11.94
CA SER A 7 26.32 -15.36 -12.60
C SER A 7 26.12 -15.09 -14.09
N GLU A 8 24.90 -15.13 -14.59
CA GLU A 8 24.60 -14.87 -16.00
C GLU A 8 24.56 -13.37 -16.28
N ASP A 9 25.36 -12.93 -17.22
CA ASP A 9 25.28 -11.58 -17.76
C ASP A 9 24.02 -11.46 -18.63
N THR A 10 23.33 -10.32 -18.48
CA THR A 10 22.18 -10.02 -19.33
C THR A 10 22.46 -8.75 -20.15
N PRO A 11 22.31 -8.80 -21.48
CA PRO A 11 22.54 -7.66 -22.34
C PRO A 11 21.50 -6.55 -22.14
N ASN A 12 20.42 -6.85 -21.41
CA ASN A 12 19.31 -5.91 -21.15
C ASN A 12 19.47 -5.12 -19.86
N LEU A 13 20.57 -5.29 -19.12
CA LEU A 13 20.81 -4.61 -17.86
C LEU A 13 22.07 -3.76 -17.93
N HIS A 14 21.89 -2.44 -17.86
CA HIS A 14 22.96 -1.45 -17.92
C HIS A 14 23.13 -0.76 -16.58
N PHE A 15 24.36 -0.50 -16.15
CA PHE A 15 24.70 0.20 -14.93
C PHE A 15 25.54 1.44 -15.23
N ALA A 16 25.14 2.56 -14.64
CA ALA A 16 25.97 3.75 -14.56
C ALA A 16 26.26 4.09 -13.09
N THR A 17 27.52 4.17 -12.72
CA THR A 17 27.95 4.53 -11.36
C THR A 17 28.18 6.04 -11.20
N GLN A 18 28.15 6.78 -12.29
CA GLN A 18 28.28 8.23 -12.35
C GLN A 18 27.19 8.80 -13.24
N SER A 19 26.65 9.95 -12.85
CA SER A 19 25.66 10.68 -13.62
C SER A 19 25.85 12.19 -13.44
N MET A 20 25.31 12.96 -14.37
CA MET A 20 25.12 14.39 -14.22
C MET A 20 24.06 14.68 -13.16
N THR A 21 24.05 15.91 -12.62
CA THR A 21 22.90 16.41 -11.85
C THR A 21 21.77 16.79 -12.80
N LEU A 22 20.56 16.96 -12.26
CA LEU A 22 19.39 17.31 -13.06
C LEU A 22 19.55 18.65 -13.80
N GLY A 23 20.14 19.67 -13.16
CA GLY A 23 20.47 20.94 -13.80
C GLY A 23 21.77 20.88 -14.60
N GLY A 24 22.62 19.91 -14.34
CA GLY A 24 23.88 19.68 -15.08
C GLY A 24 23.74 18.88 -16.38
N GLY A 25 22.50 18.53 -16.81
CA GLY A 25 22.27 17.83 -18.07
C GLY A 25 21.96 16.33 -17.94
N LEU A 26 21.47 15.88 -16.78
CA LEU A 26 21.10 14.47 -16.60
C LEU A 26 20.09 13.98 -17.66
N LEU A 27 19.07 14.80 -17.98
CA LEU A 27 18.08 14.39 -18.97
C LEU A 27 18.68 14.24 -20.37
N ASP A 28 19.63 15.10 -20.76
CA ASP A 28 20.35 14.96 -22.02
C ASP A 28 21.22 13.70 -22.05
N GLN A 29 21.82 13.35 -20.91
CA GLN A 29 22.56 12.10 -20.75
C GLN A 29 21.66 10.88 -20.92
N LEU A 30 20.43 10.90 -20.36
CA LEU A 30 19.44 9.85 -20.50
C LEU A 30 18.91 9.77 -21.95
N GLU A 31 18.68 10.91 -22.62
CA GLU A 31 18.33 10.97 -24.06
C GLU A 31 19.41 10.29 -24.93
N ALA A 32 20.68 10.62 -24.69
CA ALA A 32 21.78 10.01 -25.42
C ALA A 32 21.86 8.49 -25.19
N PHE A 33 21.58 8.02 -23.97
CA PHE A 33 21.49 6.60 -23.69
C PHE A 33 20.34 5.94 -24.47
N LEU A 34 19.15 6.52 -24.47
CA LEU A 34 17.97 5.99 -25.19
C LEU A 34 18.19 5.97 -26.69
N ALA A 35 18.95 6.89 -27.27
CA ALA A 35 19.28 6.88 -28.68
C ALA A 35 20.08 5.62 -29.08
N HIS A 36 20.85 5.03 -28.15
CA HIS A 36 21.60 3.79 -28.37
C HIS A 36 20.84 2.54 -27.91
N HIS A 37 19.86 2.72 -27.01
CA HIS A 37 19.08 1.64 -26.40
C HIS A 37 17.57 1.93 -26.46
N PRO A 38 16.97 2.00 -27.67
CA PRO A 38 15.57 2.39 -27.84
C PRO A 38 14.56 1.38 -27.27
N GLU A 39 15.01 0.17 -26.97
CA GLU A 39 14.23 -0.90 -26.34
C GLU A 39 14.05 -0.70 -24.82
N THR A 40 14.72 0.28 -24.20
CA THR A 40 14.63 0.55 -22.76
C THR A 40 13.19 0.80 -22.34
N ARG A 41 12.75 0.12 -21.27
CA ARG A 41 11.41 0.25 -20.67
C ARG A 41 11.42 0.71 -19.24
N LEU A 42 12.52 0.55 -18.53
CA LEU A 42 12.67 0.94 -17.14
C LEU A 42 14.02 1.64 -16.93
N MET A 43 13.97 2.79 -16.30
CA MET A 43 15.15 3.46 -15.77
C MET A 43 15.02 3.61 -14.26
N ILE A 44 16.12 3.40 -13.53
CA ILE A 44 16.15 3.51 -12.07
C ILE A 44 17.19 4.57 -11.68
N VAL A 45 16.76 5.55 -10.91
CA VAL A 45 17.62 6.59 -10.34
C VAL A 45 17.77 6.34 -8.84
N ASP A 46 18.94 5.88 -8.41
CA ASP A 46 19.28 5.62 -7.01
C ASP A 46 20.46 6.49 -6.59
N THR A 47 20.23 7.60 -5.91
CA THR A 47 18.99 8.12 -5.35
C THR A 47 18.72 9.55 -5.84
N LEU A 48 17.50 10.05 -5.68
CA LEU A 48 17.13 11.42 -5.99
C LEU A 48 18.12 12.44 -5.38
N GLN A 49 18.60 12.21 -4.16
CA GLN A 49 19.54 13.08 -3.48
C GLN A 49 20.88 13.24 -4.23
N LYS A 50 21.31 12.22 -4.97
CA LYS A 50 22.58 12.25 -5.71
C LYS A 50 22.53 13.09 -6.96
N ILE A 51 21.36 13.25 -7.55
CA ILE A 51 21.16 13.99 -8.80
C ILE A 51 20.64 15.41 -8.57
N ARG A 52 20.33 15.79 -7.32
CA ARG A 52 20.00 17.18 -6.95
C ARG A 52 21.23 18.06 -7.01
N GLU A 53 21.04 19.33 -7.30
CA GLU A 53 22.11 20.31 -7.26
C GLU A 53 22.57 20.59 -5.82
N ILE A 54 23.86 20.69 -5.63
CA ILE A 54 24.49 21.08 -4.36
C ILE A 54 24.30 22.60 -4.21
N GLY A 55 23.51 23.04 -3.23
CA GLY A 55 23.41 24.48 -2.90
C GLY A 55 22.03 25.11 -3.04
N SER A 56 21.03 24.41 -3.48
CA SER A 56 19.66 24.92 -3.36
C SER A 56 19.16 24.72 -1.92
N ASP A 57 19.37 25.71 -1.06
CA ASP A 57 18.96 25.74 0.36
C ASP A 57 17.44 25.68 0.58
N LYS A 58 16.69 25.41 -0.45
CA LYS A 58 15.22 25.35 -0.38
C LYS A 58 14.72 23.98 -0.77
N TYR A 59 14.68 23.07 0.19
CA TYR A 59 13.73 21.97 0.20
C TYR A 59 12.30 22.57 0.25
N ASN A 60 11.80 22.96 -0.91
CA ASN A 60 10.51 23.59 -1.06
C ASN A 60 9.62 22.66 -1.90
N TYR A 61 8.35 22.58 -1.54
CA TYR A 61 7.30 21.85 -2.27
C TYR A 61 7.37 22.09 -3.79
N ALA A 62 7.51 23.36 -4.21
CA ALA A 62 7.58 23.72 -5.61
C ALA A 62 8.77 23.10 -6.34
N ASN A 63 9.93 23.02 -5.69
CA ASN A 63 11.13 22.43 -6.28
C ASN A 63 11.01 20.91 -6.41
N ASP A 64 10.45 20.22 -5.39
CA ASP A 64 10.23 18.79 -5.43
C ASP A 64 9.21 18.40 -6.50
N TYR A 65 8.12 19.16 -6.62
CA TYR A 65 7.10 18.98 -7.65
C TYR A 65 7.68 19.20 -9.05
N GLU A 66 8.51 20.24 -9.25
CA GLU A 66 9.16 20.53 -10.52
C GLU A 66 10.12 19.42 -10.93
N ILE A 67 10.95 18.91 -10.00
CA ILE A 67 11.89 17.82 -10.26
C ILE A 67 11.14 16.57 -10.75
N VAL A 68 10.11 16.13 -10.03
CA VAL A 68 9.33 14.95 -10.43
C VAL A 68 8.57 15.23 -11.72
N GLY A 69 8.03 16.43 -11.90
CA GLY A 69 7.36 16.85 -13.15
C GLY A 69 8.27 16.76 -14.38
N ARG A 70 9.54 17.16 -14.26
CA ARG A 70 10.54 17.01 -15.35
C ARG A 70 10.80 15.54 -15.68
N PHE A 71 10.94 14.68 -14.68
CA PHE A 71 11.10 13.25 -14.90
C PHE A 71 9.84 12.61 -15.48
N LYS A 72 8.66 13.02 -15.03
CA LYS A 72 7.38 12.59 -15.59
C LYS A 72 7.28 12.93 -17.08
N ALA A 73 7.55 14.18 -17.44
CA ALA A 73 7.53 14.59 -18.85
C ALA A 73 8.53 13.80 -19.70
N PHE A 74 9.71 13.49 -19.14
CA PHE A 74 10.70 12.64 -19.81
C PHE A 74 10.19 11.20 -20.00
N SER A 75 9.65 10.57 -18.95
CA SER A 75 9.14 9.20 -19.04
C SER A 75 7.97 9.07 -20.00
N ASP A 76 7.05 10.04 -20.00
CA ASP A 76 5.89 10.08 -20.90
C ASP A 76 6.34 10.25 -22.38
N LYS A 77 7.29 11.15 -22.63
CA LYS A 77 7.86 11.36 -23.98
C LYS A 77 8.44 10.08 -24.56
N HIS A 78 9.09 9.27 -23.74
CA HIS A 78 9.80 8.05 -24.16
C HIS A 78 9.03 6.76 -23.93
N ASN A 79 7.82 6.83 -23.39
CA ASN A 79 6.97 5.68 -23.07
C ASN A 79 7.73 4.61 -22.25
N LEU A 80 8.38 5.06 -21.17
CA LEU A 80 9.14 4.22 -20.26
C LEU A 80 8.72 4.46 -18.80
N CYS A 81 9.02 3.50 -17.93
CA CYS A 81 8.88 3.64 -16.49
C CYS A 81 10.17 4.26 -15.91
N LEU A 82 10.01 5.30 -15.09
CA LEU A 82 11.12 5.88 -14.34
C LEU A 82 10.89 5.66 -12.85
N LEU A 83 11.74 4.85 -12.22
CA LEU A 83 11.72 4.59 -10.79
C LEU A 83 12.76 5.47 -10.09
N ILE A 84 12.31 6.34 -9.19
CA ILE A 84 13.17 7.23 -8.42
C ILE A 84 13.24 6.73 -6.98
N VAL A 85 14.42 6.34 -6.52
CA VAL A 85 14.67 5.93 -5.15
C VAL A 85 14.92 7.14 -4.27
N HIS A 86 14.27 7.20 -3.12
CA HIS A 86 14.42 8.28 -2.16
C HIS A 86 14.39 7.77 -0.73
N HIS A 87 14.98 8.48 0.22
CA HIS A 87 14.98 8.12 1.62
C HIS A 87 13.77 8.71 2.35
N THR A 88 13.18 7.94 3.28
CA THR A 88 12.17 8.43 4.18
C THR A 88 12.79 9.24 5.34
N ARG A 89 12.01 10.15 5.94
CA ARG A 89 12.39 10.84 7.19
C ARG A 89 12.32 9.85 8.36
N LYS A 90 13.12 10.13 9.41
CA LYS A 90 13.11 9.33 10.65
C LYS A 90 11.95 9.67 11.60
N MET A 91 10.97 10.43 11.18
CA MET A 91 9.80 10.77 11.99
C MET A 91 8.75 9.67 11.85
N GLU A 92 8.17 9.25 12.97
CA GLU A 92 6.99 8.41 12.96
C GLU A 92 5.78 9.27 12.56
N SER A 93 4.99 8.80 11.63
CA SER A 93 3.72 9.39 11.21
C SER A 93 2.67 8.29 11.16
N GLU A 94 1.40 8.64 11.42
CA GLU A 94 0.27 7.71 11.26
C GLU A 94 0.09 7.30 9.80
N ASP A 95 0.39 8.21 8.86
CA ASP A 95 0.45 7.92 7.44
C ASP A 95 1.90 7.71 7.01
N SER A 96 2.18 6.52 6.46
CA SER A 96 3.50 6.16 5.93
C SER A 96 3.98 7.11 4.84
N PHE A 97 3.06 7.70 4.06
CA PHE A 97 3.39 8.59 2.95
C PHE A 97 3.83 9.98 3.39
N ASP A 98 3.43 10.43 4.59
CA ASP A 98 3.94 11.65 5.21
C ASP A 98 5.44 11.56 5.56
N MET A 99 5.98 10.35 5.61
CA MET A 99 7.39 10.09 5.93
C MET A 99 8.31 10.26 4.73
N ILE A 100 7.80 10.42 3.53
CA ILE A 100 8.65 10.69 2.36
C ILE A 100 9.43 11.98 2.62
N SER A 101 10.75 11.87 2.61
CA SER A 101 11.64 13.01 2.86
C SER A 101 11.48 14.02 1.75
N GLY A 102 10.99 15.21 2.08
CA GLY A 102 10.68 16.24 1.12
C GLY A 102 9.36 16.88 1.48
N THR A 103 8.57 17.12 0.50
CA THR A 103 7.23 17.68 0.63
C THR A 103 6.24 16.74 -0.05
N ASN A 104 4.95 16.88 0.24
CA ASN A 104 3.87 16.19 -0.49
C ASN A 104 3.94 16.45 -2.02
N GLY A 105 4.83 17.34 -2.47
CA GLY A 105 5.12 17.61 -3.87
C GLY A 105 5.70 16.43 -4.65
N LEU A 106 6.47 15.56 -3.99
CA LEU A 106 7.02 14.36 -4.65
C LEU A 106 5.90 13.38 -5.02
N LEU A 107 4.95 13.14 -4.10
CA LEU A 107 3.80 12.27 -4.33
C LEU A 107 2.82 12.86 -5.33
N GLY A 108 2.57 14.17 -5.26
CA GLY A 108 1.57 14.83 -6.11
C GLY A 108 1.89 14.79 -7.60
N ALA A 109 3.17 14.63 -7.97
CA ALA A 109 3.61 14.57 -9.36
C ALA A 109 3.89 13.14 -9.86
N ALA A 110 4.01 12.15 -8.98
CA ALA A 110 4.24 10.75 -9.34
C ALA A 110 2.93 10.02 -9.69
N ASP A 111 3.00 9.00 -10.53
CA ASP A 111 1.86 8.13 -10.84
C ASP A 111 1.60 7.11 -9.73
N GLY A 112 2.61 6.78 -8.95
CA GLY A 112 2.52 5.91 -7.79
C GLY A 112 3.75 6.00 -6.91
N ALA A 113 3.64 5.45 -5.70
CA ALA A 113 4.73 5.39 -4.74
C ALA A 113 4.76 4.05 -4.00
N PHE A 114 5.98 3.65 -3.65
CA PHE A 114 6.28 2.46 -2.87
C PHE A 114 7.06 2.88 -1.62
N ILE A 115 6.58 2.52 -0.43
CA ILE A 115 7.28 2.81 0.82
C ILE A 115 7.63 1.50 1.52
N LEU A 116 8.93 1.18 1.58
CA LEU A 116 9.43 0.01 2.27
C LEU A 116 9.89 0.40 3.67
N GLN A 117 9.26 -0.16 4.69
CA GLN A 117 9.52 0.13 6.09
C GLN A 117 9.82 -1.12 6.90
N LYS A 118 10.80 -1.01 7.80
CA LYS A 118 11.05 -2.00 8.87
C LYS A 118 10.65 -1.40 10.22
N LYS A 119 9.98 -2.17 11.08
CA LYS A 119 9.69 -1.74 12.46
C LYS A 119 10.98 -1.52 13.26
N LYS A 120 11.97 -2.40 13.08
CA LYS A 120 13.31 -2.26 13.66
C LYS A 120 14.36 -2.56 12.61
N ARG A 121 15.55 -1.98 12.75
CA ARG A 121 16.68 -2.21 11.82
C ARG A 121 17.05 -3.69 11.69
N THR A 122 16.91 -4.43 12.78
CA THR A 122 17.26 -5.86 12.86
C THR A 122 16.17 -6.79 12.34
N ASP A 123 14.98 -6.27 12.05
CA ASP A 123 13.87 -7.11 11.57
C ASP A 123 14.19 -7.68 10.19
N THR A 124 13.85 -8.93 10.00
CA THR A 124 13.89 -9.60 8.69
C THR A 124 12.64 -9.31 7.87
N ASN A 125 11.58 -8.82 8.52
CA ASN A 125 10.32 -8.46 7.88
C ASN A 125 10.26 -6.96 7.60
N ALA A 126 9.54 -6.60 6.55
CA ALA A 126 9.22 -5.22 6.20
C ALA A 126 7.80 -5.14 5.67
N VAL A 127 7.20 -3.96 5.75
CA VAL A 127 5.94 -3.63 5.10
C VAL A 127 6.27 -2.77 3.89
N LEU A 128 5.73 -3.14 2.73
CA LEU A 128 5.74 -2.33 1.52
C LEU A 128 4.35 -1.76 1.30
N SER A 129 4.19 -0.47 1.56
CA SER A 129 2.97 0.27 1.25
C SER A 129 3.04 0.76 -0.19
N VAL A 130 1.97 0.55 -0.94
CA VAL A 130 1.86 0.87 -2.37
C VAL A 130 0.65 1.73 -2.59
N VAL A 131 0.83 2.88 -3.25
CA VAL A 131 -0.27 3.74 -3.72
C VAL A 131 -0.07 4.09 -5.18
N GLY A 132 -1.15 4.33 -5.92
CA GLY A 132 -1.06 4.73 -7.32
C GLY A 132 -2.40 5.20 -7.86
N ARG A 133 -2.35 5.96 -8.96
CA ARG A 133 -3.55 6.53 -9.60
C ARG A 133 -4.49 5.49 -10.18
N ASP A 134 -3.91 4.41 -10.73
CA ASP A 134 -4.62 3.40 -11.50
C ASP A 134 -4.68 2.04 -10.79
N GLN A 135 -4.38 2.00 -9.49
CA GLN A 135 -4.39 0.78 -8.68
C GLN A 135 -4.91 1.06 -7.28
N GLN A 136 -5.44 0.02 -6.65
CA GLN A 136 -5.83 0.10 -5.23
C GLN A 136 -4.61 0.20 -4.34
N ASP A 137 -4.74 0.92 -3.25
CA ASP A 137 -3.72 0.97 -2.21
C ASP A 137 -3.53 -0.41 -1.59
N GLN A 138 -2.28 -0.77 -1.33
CA GLN A 138 -1.91 -2.10 -0.87
C GLN A 138 -0.88 -2.03 0.24
N GLU A 139 -0.96 -2.96 1.18
CA GLU A 139 0.12 -3.26 2.12
C GLU A 139 0.60 -4.69 1.93
N LEU A 140 1.88 -4.83 1.66
CA LEU A 140 2.53 -6.12 1.40
C LEU A 140 3.50 -6.42 2.54
N LEU A 141 3.27 -7.53 3.26
CA LEU A 141 4.24 -8.03 4.23
C LEU A 141 5.32 -8.83 3.52
N LEU A 142 6.54 -8.37 3.66
CA LEU A 142 7.70 -8.95 3.00
C LEU A 142 8.67 -9.51 4.04
N GLN A 143 9.37 -10.58 3.69
CA GLN A 143 10.49 -11.14 4.44
C GLN A 143 11.76 -11.13 3.60
N PHE A 144 12.87 -10.68 4.18
CA PHE A 144 14.15 -10.64 3.49
C PHE A 144 14.84 -12.02 3.50
N ASP A 145 15.12 -12.53 2.31
CA ASP A 145 15.95 -13.72 2.12
C ASP A 145 17.42 -13.29 2.03
N HIS A 146 18.18 -13.57 3.07
CA HIS A 146 19.60 -13.19 3.16
C HIS A 146 20.50 -13.97 2.18
N GLU A 147 20.10 -15.17 1.78
CA GLU A 147 20.91 -15.99 0.87
C GLU A 147 20.82 -15.43 -0.56
N LYS A 148 19.61 -15.12 -0.99
CA LYS A 148 19.33 -14.58 -2.33
C LYS A 148 19.35 -13.06 -2.40
N CYS A 149 19.39 -12.36 -1.26
CA CYS A 149 19.29 -10.89 -1.16
C CYS A 149 18.02 -10.33 -1.81
N VAL A 150 16.88 -11.02 -1.66
CA VAL A 150 15.58 -10.61 -2.19
C VAL A 150 14.52 -10.52 -1.09
N TRP A 151 13.50 -9.69 -1.33
CA TRP A 151 12.31 -9.65 -0.52
C TRP A 151 11.30 -10.66 -1.05
N LYS A 152 10.81 -11.55 -0.20
CA LYS A 152 9.75 -12.51 -0.51
C LYS A 152 8.43 -12.00 0.03
N LEU A 153 7.39 -12.05 -0.78
CA LEU A 153 6.03 -11.76 -0.35
C LEU A 153 5.55 -12.86 0.60
N ILE A 154 5.17 -12.47 1.81
CA ILE A 154 4.57 -13.36 2.81
C ILE A 154 3.06 -13.24 2.79
N LYS A 155 2.54 -11.99 2.74
CA LYS A 155 1.12 -11.70 2.74
C LYS A 155 0.88 -10.42 1.96
N ALA A 156 -0.10 -10.45 1.08
CA ALA A 156 -0.64 -9.26 0.47
C ALA A 156 -1.92 -8.89 1.22
N GLU A 157 -1.97 -7.74 1.84
CA GLU A 157 -3.20 -7.14 2.34
C GLU A 157 -3.86 -6.32 1.22
N THR A 158 -4.03 -6.94 0.05
CA THR A 158 -4.90 -6.46 -1.03
C THR A 158 -6.34 -6.79 -0.74
N GLU A 159 -6.55 -7.83 0.05
CA GLU A 159 -7.82 -8.06 0.67
C GLU A 159 -7.88 -7.19 1.91
N VAL A 160 -8.29 -5.94 1.64
CA VAL A 160 -9.07 -5.24 2.61
C VAL A 160 -8.27 -4.88 3.84
N TRP A 161 -8.33 -3.71 4.06
CA TRP A 161 -9.15 -3.18 5.15
C TRP A 161 -10.49 -3.97 5.27
N ARG A 162 -10.47 -5.26 5.48
CA ARG A 162 -11.44 -5.91 6.34
C ARG A 162 -11.07 -5.41 7.71
N MET A 163 -11.82 -4.42 8.16
CA MET A 163 -11.98 -4.19 9.59
C MET A 163 -11.97 -5.55 10.24
N PRO A 164 -11.19 -5.74 11.32
CA PRO A 164 -11.21 -7.02 12.03
C PRO A 164 -12.68 -7.39 12.19
N PRO A 165 -13.07 -8.63 11.87
CA PRO A 165 -14.48 -9.02 11.83
C PRO A 165 -15.14 -8.51 13.09
N ASP A 166 -16.22 -7.77 12.93
CA ASP A 166 -16.97 -7.24 14.07
C ASP A 166 -17.23 -8.38 15.06
N PRO A 167 -16.74 -8.31 16.29
CA PRO A 167 -16.85 -9.43 17.23
C PRO A 167 -18.29 -9.81 17.54
N VAL A 168 -19.24 -8.85 17.41
CA VAL A 168 -20.67 -9.11 17.58
C VAL A 168 -21.20 -9.91 16.40
N LEU A 169 -20.92 -9.46 15.17
CA LEU A 169 -21.38 -10.15 13.95
C LEU A 169 -20.74 -11.54 13.84
N LEU A 170 -19.47 -11.67 14.19
CA LEU A 170 -18.77 -12.96 14.24
C LEU A 170 -19.41 -13.90 15.29
N SER A 171 -19.81 -13.39 16.44
CA SER A 171 -20.47 -14.21 17.47
C SER A 171 -21.88 -14.62 17.05
N VAL A 172 -22.62 -13.73 16.40
CA VAL A 172 -23.94 -14.06 15.80
C VAL A 172 -23.79 -15.11 14.69
N SER A 173 -22.77 -15.02 13.87
CA SER A 173 -22.55 -15.99 12.78
C SER A 173 -22.30 -17.43 13.27
N LYS A 174 -21.82 -17.58 14.50
CA LYS A 174 -21.64 -18.90 15.14
C LYS A 174 -22.94 -19.53 15.62
N LEU A 175 -23.99 -18.73 15.83
CA LEU A 175 -25.31 -19.23 16.24
C LEU A 175 -26.13 -19.76 15.06
N VAL A 176 -25.89 -19.22 13.85
CA VAL A 176 -26.62 -19.61 12.64
C VAL A 176 -25.67 -20.44 11.77
N THR A 177 -25.91 -21.72 11.68
CA THR A 177 -25.07 -22.68 10.98
C THR A 177 -25.89 -23.49 9.96
N PRO A 178 -25.28 -24.21 9.01
CA PRO A 178 -26.04 -25.12 8.13
C PRO A 178 -26.88 -26.16 8.85
N LEU A 179 -26.50 -26.53 10.08
CA LEU A 179 -27.24 -27.47 10.92
C LEU A 179 -28.36 -26.79 11.74
N SER A 180 -28.25 -25.49 11.98
CA SER A 180 -29.21 -24.62 12.64
C SER A 180 -29.38 -23.34 11.83
N PRO A 181 -30.12 -23.37 10.71
CA PRO A 181 -30.14 -22.30 9.73
C PRO A 181 -30.92 -21.04 10.16
N GLU A 182 -31.60 -21.11 11.28
CA GLU A 182 -32.38 -20.00 11.80
C GLU A 182 -32.25 -19.91 13.32
N TRP A 183 -32.17 -18.67 13.82
CA TRP A 183 -32.28 -18.34 15.23
C TRP A 183 -33.43 -17.37 15.44
N ARG A 184 -34.29 -17.65 16.42
CA ARG A 184 -35.41 -16.77 16.83
C ARG A 184 -35.40 -16.58 18.32
N GLY A 185 -35.59 -15.36 18.77
CA GLY A 185 -35.66 -15.04 20.20
C GLY A 185 -35.74 -13.54 20.45
N THR A 186 -35.77 -13.19 21.70
CA THR A 186 -35.72 -11.81 22.19
C THR A 186 -34.30 -11.28 22.21
N PRO A 187 -34.10 -9.96 22.20
CA PRO A 187 -32.76 -9.35 22.35
C PRO A 187 -32.02 -9.80 23.61
N SER A 188 -32.75 -10.07 24.71
CA SER A 188 -32.17 -10.54 25.95
C SER A 188 -31.67 -11.98 25.85
N GLU A 189 -32.40 -12.85 25.16
CA GLU A 189 -32.01 -14.23 24.90
C GLU A 189 -30.80 -14.29 23.96
N LEU A 190 -30.77 -13.44 22.93
CA LEU A 190 -29.62 -13.32 22.06
C LEU A 190 -28.37 -12.88 22.84
N HIS A 191 -28.52 -11.83 23.65
CA HIS A 191 -27.44 -11.34 24.48
C HIS A 191 -26.90 -12.40 25.45
N ALA A 192 -27.77 -13.21 26.04
CA ALA A 192 -27.38 -14.29 26.93
C ALA A 192 -26.55 -15.39 26.24
N GLN A 193 -26.79 -15.62 24.93
CA GLN A 193 -26.04 -16.59 24.11
C GLN A 193 -24.73 -16.03 23.58
N LEU A 194 -24.59 -14.71 23.51
CA LEU A 194 -23.37 -14.02 23.08
C LEU A 194 -22.52 -13.62 24.31
N ALA A 195 -22.19 -14.57 25.16
CA ALA A 195 -21.58 -14.35 26.48
C ALA A 195 -20.22 -13.58 26.44
N ASP A 196 -19.53 -13.62 25.29
CA ASP A 196 -18.22 -12.96 25.11
C ASP A 196 -18.34 -11.53 24.55
N VAL A 197 -19.56 -11.02 24.37
CA VAL A 197 -19.78 -9.68 23.77
C VAL A 197 -20.06 -8.66 24.88
N PRO A 198 -19.20 -7.68 25.15
CA PRO A 198 -19.35 -6.74 26.25
C PRO A 198 -20.31 -5.58 25.88
N LEU A 199 -21.48 -5.89 25.35
CA LEU A 199 -22.49 -4.89 24.97
C LEU A 199 -23.77 -5.07 25.80
N LEU A 200 -24.41 -3.94 26.14
CA LEU A 200 -25.75 -3.99 26.75
C LEU A 200 -26.81 -4.40 25.71
N THR A 201 -27.87 -5.04 26.13
CA THR A 201 -28.91 -5.62 25.25
C THR A 201 -29.50 -4.61 24.24
N HIS A 202 -29.76 -3.35 24.68
CA HIS A 202 -30.31 -2.32 23.79
C HIS A 202 -29.24 -1.80 22.77
N VAL A 203 -27.96 -1.85 23.13
CA VAL A 203 -26.85 -1.51 22.24
C VAL A 203 -26.67 -2.62 21.20
N LEU A 204 -26.81 -3.89 21.59
CA LEU A 204 -26.74 -5.04 20.69
C LEU A 204 -27.79 -4.94 19.57
N THR A 205 -29.05 -4.67 19.88
CA THR A 205 -30.10 -4.54 18.88
C THR A 205 -29.82 -3.39 17.90
N ARG A 206 -29.41 -2.23 18.41
CA ARG A 206 -29.05 -1.08 17.57
C ARG A 206 -27.84 -1.39 16.69
N HIS A 207 -26.87 -2.11 17.22
CA HIS A 207 -25.67 -2.53 16.48
C HIS A 207 -26.02 -3.48 15.32
N LEU A 208 -26.88 -4.47 15.58
CA LEU A 208 -27.35 -5.41 14.55
C LEU A 208 -28.17 -4.71 13.47
N ASN A 209 -29.08 -3.80 13.84
CA ASN A 209 -29.82 -3.01 12.87
C ASN A 209 -28.90 -2.16 11.98
N ALA A 210 -27.89 -1.53 12.55
CA ALA A 210 -26.94 -0.70 11.80
C ALA A 210 -26.01 -1.49 10.88
N ASN A 211 -25.80 -2.78 11.16
CA ASN A 211 -24.87 -3.65 10.44
C ASN A 211 -25.55 -4.87 9.80
N ALA A 212 -26.84 -4.79 9.55
CA ALA A 212 -27.61 -5.89 8.94
C ALA A 212 -27.08 -6.26 7.54
N ASP A 213 -26.68 -5.27 6.74
CA ASP A 213 -26.10 -5.46 5.42
C ASP A 213 -24.74 -6.17 5.50
N LEU A 214 -23.89 -5.81 6.48
CA LEU A 214 -22.61 -6.49 6.70
C LEU A 214 -22.82 -7.94 7.13
N LEU A 215 -23.81 -8.20 8.01
CA LEU A 215 -24.14 -9.54 8.45
C LEU A 215 -24.60 -10.42 7.28
N TYR A 216 -25.35 -9.85 6.33
CA TYR A 216 -25.74 -10.54 5.12
C TYR A 216 -24.57 -10.76 4.15
N ASN A 217 -23.80 -9.72 3.86
CA ASN A 217 -22.73 -9.76 2.87
C ASN A 217 -21.55 -10.66 3.30
N ASP A 218 -21.17 -10.59 4.59
CA ASP A 218 -19.98 -11.30 5.09
C ASP A 218 -20.29 -12.73 5.57
N TYR A 219 -21.52 -12.96 6.06
CA TYR A 219 -21.90 -14.24 6.70
C TYR A 219 -23.12 -14.92 6.07
N GLY A 220 -23.80 -14.27 5.12
CA GLY A 220 -24.99 -14.80 4.48
C GLY A 220 -26.22 -14.84 5.39
N ILE A 221 -26.23 -14.10 6.51
CA ILE A 221 -27.28 -14.14 7.53
C ILE A 221 -28.20 -12.94 7.37
N LEU A 222 -29.47 -13.22 7.08
CA LEU A 222 -30.53 -12.22 7.00
C LEU A 222 -31.07 -11.90 8.39
N TYR A 223 -30.83 -10.67 8.86
CA TYR A 223 -31.37 -10.19 10.14
C TYR A 223 -32.69 -9.43 9.93
N LYS A 224 -33.73 -9.80 10.67
CA LYS A 224 -35.04 -9.13 10.67
C LYS A 224 -35.55 -8.91 12.08
N THR A 225 -36.18 -7.77 12.31
CA THR A 225 -36.89 -7.48 13.55
C THR A 225 -38.42 -7.63 13.36
N ARG A 226 -39.16 -7.92 14.43
CA ARG A 226 -40.61 -8.18 14.37
C ARG A 226 -41.44 -7.00 13.82
N SER A 227 -40.89 -5.77 13.82
CA SER A 227 -41.52 -4.57 13.26
C SER A 227 -41.54 -4.55 11.73
N GLU A 228 -40.71 -5.34 11.06
CA GLU A 228 -40.60 -5.38 9.59
C GLU A 228 -41.49 -6.43 8.94
N GLU A 229 -42.04 -7.38 9.72
CA GLU A 229 -42.96 -8.43 9.22
C GLU A 229 -44.37 -7.92 8.93
N HIS A 230 -44.71 -6.68 9.31
CA HIS A 230 -46.05 -6.11 9.12
C HIS A 230 -46.15 -5.11 7.94
N THR A 231 -45.13 -4.97 7.11
CA THR A 231 -45.10 -4.04 5.97
C THR A 231 -44.96 -4.75 4.61
N SER A 232 -45.50 -5.97 4.50
CA SER A 232 -45.55 -6.71 3.22
C SER A 232 -46.99 -6.90 2.80
#